data_83510730f106d6b7483ce863075e15f3
#
_entry.id   83510730f106d6b7483ce863075e15f3
#
_cell.length_a   1.000
_cell.length_b   1.000
_cell.length_c   1.000
_cell.angle_alpha   90.00
_cell.angle_beta   90.00
_cell.angle_gamma   90.00
#
_symmetry.space_group_name_H-M   'P 1'
#
loop_
_entity.id
_entity.type
_entity.pdbx_description
1 polymer ?
#
loop_
_entity_poly.entity_id
_entity_poly.type
_entity_poly.pdbx_seq_one_letter_code
_entity_poly.pdbx_strand_id
1 'polypeptide(L)'
;MLESYKMTEFGFSKYETSCYMALVAHHPANGSQLSKLSGIARSRIYDVLNTLSRKGMVFEIEPGKFVPLPPEELQKRLKSRFAENLRSFEQELAAVTTKTEYEYILTLKGYDAVMEKATEIINHAERELYIRLFPHSGQHLAACIEKAAGRGVGIRYVCMGPMPHDFEIQIEHPDSDALTEKIGGESVDIIADKEEALVGMFETGKENLSPFIWTRNKWFVIGNRDSLRHDFYHYFLNKTYDCGEPLTKNEKQIYEFIKKDE
;
A
#
# COMPACT_ATOMS: atom_id res chain seq x y z
N MET A 1 29.70 0.37 15.23
CA MET A 1 28.70 1.01 14.36
C MET A 1 27.36 0.93 15.09
N LEU A 2 26.79 2.06 15.51
CA LEU A 2 25.45 2.11 16.09
C LEU A 2 24.49 1.93 14.91
N GLU A 3 23.91 0.73 14.77
CA GLU A 3 22.80 0.50 13.87
C GLU A 3 21.69 1.51 14.17
N SER A 4 21.10 2.06 13.11
CA SER A 4 19.98 3.00 13.22
C SER A 4 18.78 2.23 13.75
N TYR A 5 18.59 2.23 15.06
CA TYR A 5 17.40 1.63 15.65
C TYR A 5 16.16 2.43 15.25
N LYS A 6 15.12 1.74 14.79
CA LYS A 6 13.83 2.35 14.41
C LYS A 6 13.11 3.11 15.54
N MET A 7 13.61 3.03 16.79
CA MET A 7 13.06 3.78 17.92
C MET A 7 13.02 5.30 17.70
N THR A 8 13.90 5.85 16.85
CA THR A 8 13.88 7.28 16.52
C THR A 8 12.59 7.68 15.78
N GLU A 9 11.98 6.77 15.03
CA GLU A 9 10.70 6.98 14.36
C GLU A 9 9.53 7.14 15.37
N PHE A 10 9.70 6.62 16.59
CA PHE A 10 8.74 6.75 17.68
C PHE A 10 9.03 7.93 18.64
N GLY A 11 9.85 8.90 18.20
CA GLY A 11 10.14 10.12 18.96
C GLY A 11 11.22 9.96 20.05
N PHE A 12 12.08 8.96 19.93
CA PHE A 12 13.27 8.84 20.78
C PHE A 12 14.48 9.50 20.11
N SER A 13 15.26 10.25 20.87
CA SER A 13 16.55 10.72 20.38
C SER A 13 17.54 9.56 20.24
N LYS A 14 18.61 9.75 19.45
CA LYS A 14 19.69 8.76 19.29
C LYS A 14 20.29 8.36 20.65
N TYR A 15 20.47 9.31 21.55
CA TYR A 15 21.00 9.04 22.88
C TYR A 15 20.02 8.27 23.76
N GLU A 16 18.73 8.61 23.74
CA GLU A 16 17.69 7.86 24.45
C GLU A 16 17.62 6.43 23.99
N THR A 17 17.65 6.21 22.65
CA THR A 17 17.66 4.88 22.06
C THR A 17 18.88 4.08 22.50
N SER A 18 20.10 4.66 22.38
CA SER A 18 21.34 3.97 22.76
C SER A 18 21.37 3.62 24.25
N CYS A 19 20.91 4.53 25.11
CA CYS A 19 20.84 4.32 26.57
C CYS A 19 19.84 3.21 26.93
N TYR A 20 18.63 3.27 26.37
CA TYR A 20 17.59 2.26 26.62
C TYR A 20 18.04 0.88 26.14
N MET A 21 18.60 0.75 24.94
CA MET A 21 19.09 -0.52 24.41
C MET A 21 20.25 -1.09 25.25
N ALA A 22 21.15 -0.23 25.74
CA ALA A 22 22.21 -0.66 26.65
C ALA A 22 21.63 -1.20 27.97
N LEU A 23 20.59 -0.56 28.51
CA LEU A 23 19.90 -1.04 29.70
C LEU A 23 19.16 -2.37 29.47
N VAL A 24 18.47 -2.52 28.32
CA VAL A 24 17.80 -3.79 27.99
C VAL A 24 18.78 -4.95 27.97
N ALA A 25 20.00 -4.72 27.45
CA ALA A 25 21.02 -5.76 27.38
C ALA A 25 21.75 -6.02 28.71
N HIS A 26 21.86 -4.99 29.58
CA HIS A 26 22.75 -5.01 30.76
C HIS A 26 22.14 -4.33 32.00
N HIS A 27 20.98 -4.77 32.43
CA HIS A 27 20.34 -4.24 33.64
C HIS A 27 20.47 -5.21 34.85
N PRO A 28 20.54 -4.68 36.07
CA PRO A 28 20.61 -3.27 36.44
C PRO A 28 22.00 -2.68 36.19
N ALA A 29 22.07 -1.41 35.79
CA ALA A 29 23.32 -0.73 35.51
C ALA A 29 23.35 0.70 36.07
N ASN A 30 24.56 1.17 36.43
CA ASN A 30 24.75 2.55 36.85
C ASN A 30 25.15 3.47 35.68
N GLY A 31 25.09 4.81 35.94
CA GLY A 31 25.39 5.78 34.90
C GLY A 31 26.80 5.65 34.29
N SER A 32 27.79 5.21 35.07
CA SER A 32 29.17 4.99 34.58
C SER A 32 29.26 3.77 33.64
N GLN A 33 28.56 2.68 33.96
CA GLN A 33 28.46 1.50 33.14
C GLN A 33 27.71 1.84 31.82
N LEU A 34 26.58 2.54 31.93
CA LEU A 34 25.77 2.95 30.78
C LEU A 34 26.51 3.89 29.84
N SER A 35 27.32 4.82 30.39
CA SER A 35 28.17 5.68 29.56
C SER A 35 29.13 4.86 28.68
N LYS A 36 29.75 3.82 29.23
CA LYS A 36 30.64 2.93 28.49
C LYS A 36 29.89 2.07 27.45
N LEU A 37 28.75 1.50 27.85
CA LEU A 37 27.97 0.58 27.00
C LEU A 37 27.24 1.28 25.86
N SER A 38 26.72 2.48 26.10
CA SER A 38 25.95 3.24 25.12
C SER A 38 26.80 4.19 24.26
N GLY A 39 28.07 4.42 24.63
CA GLY A 39 28.93 5.41 23.97
C GLY A 39 28.55 6.87 24.27
N ILE A 40 27.68 7.11 25.25
CA ILE A 40 27.25 8.45 25.66
C ILE A 40 28.24 9.02 26.68
N ALA A 41 28.66 10.27 26.47
CA ALA A 41 29.57 10.94 27.40
C ALA A 41 29.03 10.97 28.84
N ARG A 42 29.91 10.78 29.83
CA ARG A 42 29.56 10.77 31.25
C ARG A 42 28.80 12.02 31.73
N SER A 43 29.12 13.16 31.13
CA SER A 43 28.45 14.43 31.44
C SER A 43 27.00 14.49 30.94
N ARG A 44 26.60 13.64 30.00
CA ARG A 44 25.27 13.61 29.39
C ARG A 44 24.40 12.43 29.82
N ILE A 45 25.01 11.36 30.34
CA ILE A 45 24.27 10.11 30.61
C ILE A 45 23.13 10.32 31.60
N TYR A 46 23.35 11.14 32.63
CA TYR A 46 22.32 11.42 33.64
C TYR A 46 21.18 12.26 33.13
N ASP A 47 21.44 13.19 32.18
CA ASP A 47 20.37 13.97 31.52
C ASP A 47 19.51 13.06 30.66
N VAL A 48 20.12 12.09 29.96
CA VAL A 48 19.41 11.10 29.18
C VAL A 48 18.58 10.17 30.06
N LEU A 49 19.17 9.67 31.16
CA LEU A 49 18.45 8.85 32.16
C LEU A 49 17.26 9.59 32.77
N ASN A 50 17.45 10.85 33.17
CA ASN A 50 16.37 11.69 33.67
C ASN A 50 15.24 11.90 32.67
N THR A 51 15.60 12.05 31.39
CA THR A 51 14.61 12.20 30.32
C THR A 51 13.85 10.89 30.10
N LEU A 52 14.53 9.74 30.06
CA LEU A 52 13.91 8.42 29.97
C LEU A 52 13.04 8.10 31.19
N SER A 53 13.49 8.49 32.39
CA SER A 53 12.70 8.30 33.63
C SER A 53 11.42 9.14 33.62
N ARG A 54 11.48 10.41 33.17
CA ARG A 54 10.29 11.25 32.98
C ARG A 54 9.32 10.70 31.95
N LYS A 55 9.83 10.03 30.93
CA LYS A 55 9.02 9.30 29.93
C LYS A 55 8.49 7.95 30.47
N GLY A 56 8.88 7.53 31.68
CA GLY A 56 8.53 6.24 32.27
C GLY A 56 9.13 5.04 31.56
N MET A 57 10.29 5.22 30.90
CA MET A 57 10.99 4.19 30.12
C MET A 57 12.17 3.57 30.88
N VAL A 58 12.61 4.21 31.97
CA VAL A 58 13.70 3.77 32.83
C VAL A 58 13.30 4.06 34.28
N PHE A 59 13.67 3.17 35.18
CA PHE A 59 13.39 3.28 36.62
C PHE A 59 14.68 3.12 37.42
N GLU A 60 14.83 3.93 38.45
CA GLU A 60 15.88 3.78 39.42
C GLU A 60 15.37 2.88 40.53
N ILE A 61 16.00 1.72 40.78
CA ILE A 61 15.58 0.72 41.76
C ILE A 61 16.35 0.83 43.06
N GLU A 62 17.58 1.34 43.01
CA GLU A 62 18.47 1.67 44.10
C GLU A 62 19.26 2.94 43.73
N PRO A 63 19.80 3.71 44.69
CA PRO A 63 20.56 4.90 44.37
C PRO A 63 21.63 4.66 43.28
N GLY A 64 21.47 5.29 42.13
CA GLY A 64 22.36 5.20 41.00
C GLY A 64 22.24 3.92 40.17
N LYS A 65 21.29 3.00 40.45
CA LYS A 65 21.05 1.78 39.64
C LYS A 65 19.75 1.83 38.89
N PHE A 66 19.81 1.68 37.62
CA PHE A 66 18.71 1.82 36.67
C PHE A 66 18.33 0.50 35.99
N VAL A 67 17.05 0.33 35.75
CA VAL A 67 16.46 -0.76 34.92
C VAL A 67 15.56 -0.18 33.84
N PRO A 68 15.44 -0.84 32.67
CA PRO A 68 14.55 -0.40 31.63
C PRO A 68 13.10 -0.79 31.93
N LEU A 69 12.13 -0.08 31.37
CA LEU A 69 10.80 -0.64 31.17
C LEU A 69 10.96 -1.91 30.29
N PRO A 70 10.33 -3.02 30.64
CA PRO A 70 10.41 -4.24 29.82
C PRO A 70 10.03 -3.95 28.35
N PRO A 71 10.77 -4.52 27.36
CA PRO A 71 10.51 -4.25 25.95
C PRO A 71 9.07 -4.51 25.51
N GLU A 72 8.42 -5.53 26.06
CA GLU A 72 7.01 -5.86 25.78
C GLU A 72 6.05 -4.75 26.25
N GLU A 73 6.31 -4.21 27.45
CA GLU A 73 5.53 -3.09 27.97
C GLU A 73 5.79 -1.80 27.21
N LEU A 74 7.01 -1.58 26.75
CA LEU A 74 7.33 -0.46 25.85
C LEU A 74 6.54 -0.56 24.55
N GLN A 75 6.54 -1.73 23.90
CA GLN A 75 5.78 -1.95 22.66
C GLN A 75 4.28 -1.70 22.87
N LYS A 76 3.71 -2.20 23.96
CA LYS A 76 2.30 -1.99 24.30
C LYS A 76 1.97 -0.52 24.50
N ARG A 77 2.81 0.23 25.23
CA ARG A 77 2.64 1.68 25.41
C ARG A 77 2.74 2.45 24.10
N LEU A 78 3.70 2.10 23.24
CA LEU A 78 3.86 2.75 21.94
C LEU A 78 2.63 2.52 21.06
N LYS A 79 2.11 1.28 20.99
CA LYS A 79 0.89 0.96 20.25
C LYS A 79 -0.32 1.75 20.75
N SER A 80 -0.54 1.78 22.09
CA SER A 80 -1.66 2.52 22.67
C SER A 80 -1.56 4.02 22.40
N ARG A 81 -0.38 4.60 22.59
CA ARG A 81 -0.15 6.04 22.35
C ARG A 81 -0.32 6.42 20.88
N PHE A 82 0.16 5.57 19.96
CA PHE A 82 -0.04 5.79 18.53
C PHE A 82 -1.52 5.75 18.16
N ALA A 83 -2.26 4.76 18.66
CA ALA A 83 -3.69 4.64 18.41
C ALA A 83 -4.49 5.84 18.97
N GLU A 84 -4.11 6.34 20.17
CA GLU A 84 -4.73 7.51 20.76
C GLU A 84 -4.44 8.80 19.98
N ASN A 85 -3.19 9.02 19.59
CA ASN A 85 -2.79 10.15 18.73
C ASN A 85 -3.52 10.13 17.39
N LEU A 86 -3.66 8.94 16.79
CA LEU A 86 -4.37 8.77 15.52
C LEU A 86 -5.85 9.15 15.66
N ARG A 87 -6.52 8.68 16.72
CA ARG A 87 -7.92 9.05 17.02
C ARG A 87 -8.10 10.56 17.22
N SER A 88 -7.19 11.20 17.99
CA SER A 88 -7.24 12.64 18.17
C SER A 88 -7.08 13.38 16.85
N PHE A 89 -6.15 12.94 16.02
CA PHE A 89 -5.91 13.52 14.70
C PHE A 89 -7.13 13.34 13.76
N GLU A 90 -7.76 12.16 13.78
CA GLU A 90 -9.00 11.89 13.03
C GLU A 90 -10.13 12.84 13.45
N GLN A 91 -10.28 13.09 14.77
CA GLN A 91 -11.27 14.04 15.28
C GLN A 91 -10.98 15.49 14.87
N GLU A 92 -9.71 15.91 14.89
CA GLU A 92 -9.28 17.24 14.43
C GLU A 92 -9.56 17.39 12.93
N LEU A 93 -9.22 16.38 12.11
CA LEU A 93 -9.53 16.38 10.68
C LEU A 93 -11.04 16.45 10.42
N ALA A 94 -11.83 15.64 11.11
CA ALA A 94 -13.29 15.65 10.97
C ALA A 94 -13.91 17.01 11.30
N ALA A 95 -13.32 17.78 12.23
CA ALA A 95 -13.79 19.11 12.58
C ALA A 95 -13.52 20.18 11.50
N VAL A 96 -12.50 19.98 10.67
CA VAL A 96 -12.11 20.93 9.61
C VAL A 96 -12.51 20.46 8.21
N THR A 97 -12.80 19.17 8.05
CA THR A 97 -13.18 18.61 6.75
C THR A 97 -14.65 18.92 6.49
N THR A 98 -14.91 19.89 5.62
CA THR A 98 -16.20 19.98 4.95
C THR A 98 -16.31 18.78 4.01
N LYS A 99 -17.49 18.13 3.94
CA LYS A 99 -17.77 17.05 2.97
C LYS A 99 -17.64 17.60 1.54
N THR A 100 -16.41 17.68 1.07
CA THR A 100 -16.12 18.00 -0.31
C THR A 100 -16.00 16.65 -1.02
N GLU A 101 -16.93 16.36 -1.92
CA GLU A 101 -16.72 15.29 -2.89
C GLU A 101 -15.46 15.67 -3.68
N TYR A 102 -14.40 14.90 -3.49
CA TYR A 102 -13.13 15.18 -4.18
C TYR A 102 -13.25 14.70 -5.62
N GLU A 103 -13.77 15.58 -6.50
CA GLU A 103 -13.77 15.34 -7.95
C GLU A 103 -12.44 15.70 -8.62
N TYR A 104 -11.37 15.90 -7.83
CA TYR A 104 -10.08 16.28 -8.36
C TYR A 104 -9.43 15.13 -9.13
N ILE A 105 -8.71 15.50 -10.19
CA ILE A 105 -7.79 14.61 -10.89
C ILE A 105 -6.41 14.84 -10.29
N LEU A 106 -5.91 13.84 -9.57
CA LEU A 106 -4.61 13.88 -8.93
C LEU A 106 -3.59 13.10 -9.75
N THR A 107 -2.38 13.61 -9.82
CA THR A 107 -1.29 12.93 -10.53
C THR A 107 -0.31 12.32 -9.53
N LEU A 108 -0.12 11.02 -9.61
CA LEU A 108 0.91 10.27 -8.89
C LEU A 108 2.11 10.03 -9.81
N LYS A 109 3.31 10.00 -9.23
CA LYS A 109 4.56 9.64 -9.92
C LYS A 109 5.39 8.73 -9.05
N GLY A 110 6.17 7.86 -9.69
CA GLY A 110 7.02 6.88 -9.02
C GLY A 110 6.34 5.54 -8.86
N TYR A 111 7.09 4.49 -9.20
CA TYR A 111 6.59 3.11 -9.18
C TYR A 111 5.99 2.73 -7.81
N ASP A 112 6.76 2.95 -6.73
CA ASP A 112 6.33 2.57 -5.37
C ASP A 112 5.04 3.28 -4.95
N ALA A 113 4.93 4.60 -5.19
CA ALA A 113 3.73 5.37 -4.84
C ALA A 113 2.48 4.92 -5.62
N VAL A 114 2.65 4.58 -6.90
CA VAL A 114 1.56 4.05 -7.74
C VAL A 114 1.12 2.68 -7.26
N MET A 115 2.07 1.77 -6.97
CA MET A 115 1.76 0.41 -6.52
C MET A 115 1.19 0.38 -5.09
N GLU A 116 1.63 1.29 -4.22
CA GLU A 116 1.03 1.49 -2.90
C GLU A 116 -0.44 1.94 -3.03
N LYS A 117 -0.72 2.95 -3.88
CA LYS A 117 -2.09 3.40 -4.13
C LYS A 117 -2.95 2.31 -4.79
N ALA A 118 -2.40 1.56 -5.75
CA ALA A 118 -3.08 0.41 -6.35
C ALA A 118 -3.49 -0.62 -5.28
N THR A 119 -2.57 -0.96 -4.39
CA THR A 119 -2.80 -1.89 -3.28
C THR A 119 -3.88 -1.36 -2.33
N GLU A 120 -3.85 -0.06 -2.02
CA GLU A 120 -4.85 0.60 -1.17
C GLU A 120 -6.25 0.49 -1.79
N ILE A 121 -6.41 0.87 -3.06
CA ILE A 121 -7.69 0.81 -3.78
C ILE A 121 -8.25 -0.62 -3.80
N ILE A 122 -7.42 -1.60 -4.14
CA ILE A 122 -7.82 -3.02 -4.19
C ILE A 122 -8.24 -3.52 -2.80
N ASN A 123 -7.51 -3.15 -1.74
CA ASN A 123 -7.82 -3.56 -0.38
C ASN A 123 -9.11 -2.94 0.16
N HIS A 124 -9.50 -1.75 -0.31
CA HIS A 124 -10.71 -1.05 0.12
C HIS A 124 -11.93 -1.33 -0.76
N ALA A 125 -11.75 -1.95 -1.91
CA ALA A 125 -12.87 -2.33 -2.76
C ALA A 125 -13.85 -3.26 -2.03
N GLU A 126 -15.15 -2.97 -2.17
CA GLU A 126 -16.25 -3.66 -1.48
C GLU A 126 -17.16 -4.45 -2.43
N ARG A 127 -17.32 -4.00 -3.67
CA ARG A 127 -18.28 -4.54 -4.63
C ARG A 127 -17.65 -5.14 -5.86
N GLU A 128 -16.86 -4.34 -6.59
CA GLU A 128 -16.29 -4.74 -7.86
C GLU A 128 -14.94 -4.09 -8.15
N LEU A 129 -14.13 -4.82 -8.91
CA LEU A 129 -12.87 -4.33 -9.46
C LEU A 129 -12.83 -4.62 -10.96
N TYR A 130 -12.65 -3.58 -11.77
CA TYR A 130 -12.20 -3.68 -13.14
C TYR A 130 -10.70 -3.44 -13.19
N ILE A 131 -9.95 -4.39 -13.73
CA ILE A 131 -8.48 -4.37 -13.68
C ILE A 131 -7.94 -4.71 -15.07
N ARG A 132 -6.94 -3.94 -15.53
CA ARG A 132 -6.10 -4.27 -16.67
C ARG A 132 -4.65 -4.14 -16.25
N LEU A 133 -3.90 -5.24 -16.28
CA LEU A 133 -2.51 -5.30 -15.84
C LEU A 133 -1.65 -6.14 -16.75
N PHE A 134 -0.41 -5.72 -16.92
CA PHE A 134 0.67 -6.52 -17.45
C PHE A 134 1.24 -7.48 -16.40
N PRO A 135 1.94 -8.56 -16.80
CA PRO A 135 2.40 -9.61 -15.88
C PRO A 135 3.21 -9.10 -14.69
N HIS A 136 4.10 -8.13 -14.91
CA HIS A 136 4.94 -7.59 -13.84
C HIS A 136 4.10 -6.92 -12.72
N SER A 137 3.24 -5.97 -13.08
CA SER A 137 2.34 -5.30 -12.15
C SER A 137 1.31 -6.26 -11.55
N GLY A 138 0.81 -7.20 -12.37
CA GLY A 138 -0.13 -8.23 -11.94
C GLY A 138 0.46 -9.16 -10.87
N GLN A 139 1.71 -9.60 -11.01
CA GLN A 139 2.39 -10.41 -9.99
C GLN A 139 2.56 -9.63 -8.67
N HIS A 140 2.89 -8.35 -8.75
CA HIS A 140 3.01 -7.50 -7.56
C HIS A 140 1.69 -7.37 -6.81
N LEU A 141 0.57 -7.22 -7.52
CA LEU A 141 -0.76 -7.01 -6.95
C LEU A 141 -1.56 -8.30 -6.72
N ALA A 142 -1.05 -9.46 -7.13
CA ALA A 142 -1.75 -10.74 -7.10
C ALA A 142 -2.36 -11.04 -5.72
N ALA A 143 -1.56 -10.95 -4.65
CA ALA A 143 -2.01 -11.28 -3.31
C ALA A 143 -3.13 -10.36 -2.77
N CYS A 144 -3.17 -9.08 -3.14
CA CYS A 144 -4.24 -8.19 -2.72
C CYS A 144 -5.51 -8.39 -3.57
N ILE A 145 -5.39 -8.73 -4.86
CA ILE A 145 -6.53 -9.06 -5.74
C ILE A 145 -7.19 -10.36 -5.26
N GLU A 146 -6.41 -11.40 -4.94
CA GLU A 146 -6.95 -12.64 -4.35
C GLU A 146 -7.69 -12.41 -3.04
N LYS A 147 -7.12 -11.59 -2.15
CA LYS A 147 -7.79 -11.23 -0.89
C LYS A 147 -9.09 -10.46 -1.14
N ALA A 148 -9.14 -9.59 -2.14
CA ALA A 148 -10.36 -8.89 -2.53
C ALA A 148 -11.41 -9.88 -3.05
N ALA A 149 -11.04 -10.81 -3.94
CA ALA A 149 -11.92 -11.89 -4.40
C ALA A 149 -12.42 -12.75 -3.23
N GLY A 150 -11.54 -13.10 -2.28
CA GLY A 150 -11.89 -13.82 -1.06
C GLY A 150 -12.87 -13.07 -0.13
N ARG A 151 -12.95 -11.75 -0.21
CA ARG A 151 -13.98 -10.94 0.47
C ARG A 151 -15.33 -10.90 -0.28
N GLY A 152 -15.40 -11.49 -1.47
CA GLY A 152 -16.60 -11.47 -2.33
C GLY A 152 -16.65 -10.29 -3.30
N VAL A 153 -15.56 -9.56 -3.47
CA VAL A 153 -15.43 -8.50 -4.48
C VAL A 153 -15.43 -9.14 -5.87
N GLY A 154 -16.30 -8.70 -6.76
CA GLY A 154 -16.36 -9.19 -8.14
C GLY A 154 -15.17 -8.69 -8.96
N ILE A 155 -14.33 -9.61 -9.44
CA ILE A 155 -13.14 -9.27 -10.24
C ILE A 155 -13.49 -9.38 -11.73
N ARG A 156 -13.19 -8.33 -12.52
CA ARG A 156 -13.23 -8.29 -13.99
C ARG A 156 -11.82 -7.98 -14.45
N TYR A 157 -11.14 -8.98 -14.98
CA TYR A 157 -9.72 -8.88 -15.25
C TYR A 157 -9.39 -9.01 -16.73
N VAL A 158 -8.74 -8.00 -17.26
CA VAL A 158 -8.11 -7.99 -18.58
C VAL A 158 -6.61 -8.22 -18.37
N CYS A 159 -6.15 -9.42 -18.68
CA CYS A 159 -4.74 -9.77 -18.58
C CYS A 159 -4.01 -9.31 -19.84
N MET A 160 -2.92 -8.59 -19.66
CA MET A 160 -2.03 -8.16 -20.76
C MET A 160 -0.85 -9.14 -20.89
N GLY A 161 -1.18 -10.45 -21.00
CA GLY A 161 -0.26 -11.57 -21.08
C GLY A 161 -0.54 -12.62 -20.01
N PRO A 162 0.25 -13.70 -19.96
CA PRO A 162 0.01 -14.84 -19.05
C PRO A 162 0.03 -14.41 -17.57
N MET A 163 -0.99 -14.80 -16.82
CA MET A 163 -1.13 -14.49 -15.39
C MET A 163 -1.29 -15.76 -14.57
N PRO A 164 -0.79 -15.78 -13.31
CA PRO A 164 -0.83 -16.97 -12.47
C PRO A 164 -2.23 -17.31 -11.91
N HIS A 165 -3.21 -16.42 -12.08
CA HIS A 165 -4.55 -16.54 -11.51
C HIS A 165 -5.60 -16.59 -12.61
N ASP A 166 -6.69 -17.32 -12.35
CA ASP A 166 -7.84 -17.45 -13.24
C ASP A 166 -9.10 -17.03 -12.46
N PHE A 167 -9.60 -15.82 -12.74
CA PHE A 167 -10.83 -15.33 -12.16
C PHE A 167 -12.02 -15.67 -13.05
N GLU A 168 -13.22 -15.77 -12.45
CA GLU A 168 -14.44 -16.14 -13.19
C GLU A 168 -14.71 -15.24 -14.41
N ILE A 169 -14.44 -13.93 -14.27
CA ILE A 169 -14.59 -12.95 -15.34
C ILE A 169 -13.19 -12.43 -15.73
N GLN A 170 -12.53 -13.18 -16.56
CA GLN A 170 -11.17 -12.89 -17.03
C GLN A 170 -11.02 -13.19 -18.51
N ILE A 171 -10.25 -12.35 -19.21
CA ILE A 171 -9.77 -12.58 -20.57
C ILE A 171 -8.30 -12.22 -20.68
N GLU A 172 -7.61 -12.79 -21.65
CA GLU A 172 -6.30 -12.33 -22.09
C GLU A 172 -6.46 -11.45 -23.33
N HIS A 173 -5.86 -10.24 -23.32
CA HIS A 173 -5.98 -9.30 -24.43
C HIS A 173 -5.27 -9.86 -25.66
N PRO A 174 -5.93 -9.93 -26.83
CA PRO A 174 -5.40 -10.62 -28.02
C PRO A 174 -4.10 -10.00 -28.54
N ASP A 175 -3.89 -8.69 -28.34
CA ASP A 175 -2.73 -7.94 -28.85
C ASP A 175 -1.72 -7.57 -27.76
N SER A 176 -1.68 -8.28 -26.63
CA SER A 176 -0.87 -7.92 -25.45
C SER A 176 0.60 -7.68 -25.78
N ASP A 177 1.23 -8.55 -26.55
CA ASP A 177 2.64 -8.45 -26.93
C ASP A 177 2.91 -7.24 -27.85
N ALA A 178 2.05 -7.02 -28.83
CA ALA A 178 2.18 -5.91 -29.79
C ALA A 178 1.90 -4.55 -29.13
N LEU A 179 1.04 -4.51 -28.12
CA LEU A 179 0.69 -3.27 -27.43
C LEU A 179 1.86 -2.69 -26.64
N THR A 180 2.63 -3.51 -25.94
CA THR A 180 3.80 -3.03 -25.18
C THR A 180 4.78 -2.28 -26.10
N GLU A 181 5.09 -2.82 -27.25
CA GLU A 181 5.97 -2.16 -28.23
C GLU A 181 5.34 -0.89 -28.82
N LYS A 182 4.06 -0.95 -29.16
CA LYS A 182 3.34 0.13 -29.82
C LYS A 182 3.13 1.34 -28.92
N ILE A 183 2.80 1.13 -27.64
CA ILE A 183 2.53 2.21 -26.68
C ILE A 183 3.77 2.62 -25.88
N GLY A 184 4.85 1.82 -25.90
CA GLY A 184 6.11 2.12 -25.25
C GLY A 184 6.12 1.95 -23.74
N GLY A 185 5.28 1.05 -23.20
CA GLY A 185 5.21 0.80 -21.76
C GLY A 185 4.09 -0.15 -21.34
N GLU A 186 3.90 -0.30 -20.05
CA GLU A 186 2.92 -1.19 -19.42
C GLU A 186 1.86 -0.38 -18.67
N SER A 187 0.59 -0.53 -19.06
CA SER A 187 -0.50 0.15 -18.35
C SER A 187 -0.85 -0.55 -17.05
N VAL A 188 -1.33 0.26 -16.09
CA VAL A 188 -2.00 -0.18 -14.87
C VAL A 188 -3.30 0.59 -14.77
N ASP A 189 -4.41 -0.12 -14.94
CA ASP A 189 -5.74 0.46 -14.88
C ASP A 189 -6.56 -0.32 -13.84
N ILE A 190 -7.00 0.37 -12.80
CA ILE A 190 -7.77 -0.18 -11.68
C ILE A 190 -8.93 0.75 -11.42
N ILE A 191 -10.14 0.22 -11.55
CA ILE A 191 -11.37 0.93 -11.25
C ILE A 191 -12.11 0.14 -10.17
N ALA A 192 -12.39 0.79 -9.03
CA ALA A 192 -13.04 0.19 -7.88
C ALA A 192 -14.44 0.77 -7.67
N ASP A 193 -15.42 -0.09 -7.50
CA ASP A 193 -16.77 0.19 -7.01
C ASP A 193 -17.57 1.24 -7.81
N LYS A 194 -17.14 1.56 -9.04
CA LYS A 194 -17.62 2.68 -9.87
C LYS A 194 -17.37 4.07 -9.23
N GLU A 195 -16.47 4.15 -8.27
CA GLU A 195 -16.24 5.35 -7.46
C GLU A 195 -14.80 5.87 -7.52
N GLU A 196 -13.83 5.01 -7.80
CA GLU A 196 -12.41 5.36 -7.75
C GLU A 196 -11.64 4.72 -8.91
N ALA A 197 -10.73 5.49 -9.51
CA ALA A 197 -9.88 5.04 -10.60
C ALA A 197 -8.41 5.40 -10.37
N LEU A 198 -7.52 4.45 -10.67
CA LEU A 198 -6.08 4.66 -10.85
C LEU A 198 -5.73 4.18 -12.25
N VAL A 199 -5.29 5.08 -13.10
CA VAL A 199 -5.07 4.81 -14.53
C VAL A 199 -3.79 5.49 -15.00
N GLY A 200 -2.96 4.74 -15.71
CA GLY A 200 -1.73 5.27 -16.28
C GLY A 200 -0.87 4.19 -16.90
N MET A 201 0.34 4.58 -17.27
CA MET A 201 1.29 3.70 -17.92
C MET A 201 2.69 3.96 -17.39
N PHE A 202 3.41 2.92 -17.09
CA PHE A 202 4.86 2.98 -16.86
C PHE A 202 5.57 2.96 -18.21
N GLU A 203 6.13 4.09 -18.62
CA GLU A 203 6.97 4.17 -19.82
C GLU A 203 8.25 3.37 -19.60
N THR A 204 8.63 2.56 -20.59
CA THR A 204 9.83 1.73 -20.55
C THR A 204 11.08 2.59 -20.29
N GLY A 205 11.82 2.28 -19.22
CA GLY A 205 13.02 3.00 -18.82
C GLY A 205 12.79 4.35 -18.14
N LYS A 206 11.52 4.72 -17.86
CA LYS A 206 11.14 5.95 -17.16
C LYS A 206 10.05 5.73 -16.12
N GLU A 207 9.98 4.56 -15.55
CA GLU A 207 8.89 4.11 -14.67
C GLU A 207 8.68 5.07 -13.48
N ASN A 208 9.78 5.59 -12.90
CA ASN A 208 9.73 6.55 -11.78
C ASN A 208 9.25 7.97 -12.16
N LEU A 209 9.20 8.29 -13.44
CA LEU A 209 8.77 9.59 -13.96
C LEU A 209 7.37 9.54 -14.55
N SER A 210 6.86 8.35 -14.82
CA SER A 210 5.58 8.10 -15.48
C SER A 210 4.42 8.62 -14.63
N PRO A 211 3.56 9.49 -15.19
CA PRO A 211 2.42 10.04 -14.46
C PRO A 211 1.24 9.08 -14.49
N PHE A 212 0.62 8.90 -13.35
CA PHE A 212 -0.65 8.19 -13.17
C PHE A 212 -1.73 9.13 -12.68
N ILE A 213 -2.94 8.93 -13.15
CA ILE A 213 -4.13 9.64 -12.67
C ILE A 213 -4.80 8.80 -11.59
N TRP A 214 -4.99 9.41 -10.43
CA TRP A 214 -5.87 8.91 -9.39
C TRP A 214 -7.02 9.89 -9.17
N THR A 215 -8.25 9.40 -9.19
CA THR A 215 -9.40 10.27 -9.08
C THR A 215 -10.67 9.53 -8.63
N ARG A 216 -11.60 10.30 -8.05
CA ARG A 216 -13.00 9.92 -7.82
C ARG A 216 -13.97 10.74 -8.69
N ASN A 217 -13.45 11.42 -9.72
CA ASN A 217 -14.31 12.10 -10.67
C ASN A 217 -15.18 11.08 -11.42
N LYS A 218 -16.49 11.20 -11.24
CA LYS A 218 -17.49 10.25 -11.74
C LYS A 218 -17.36 9.96 -13.23
N TRP A 219 -17.19 10.99 -14.04
CA TRP A 219 -17.12 10.81 -15.50
C TRP A 219 -15.83 10.14 -15.95
N PHE A 220 -14.73 10.44 -15.29
CA PHE A 220 -13.46 9.78 -15.56
C PHE A 220 -13.50 8.30 -15.16
N VAL A 221 -14.07 7.99 -14.00
CA VAL A 221 -14.25 6.61 -13.51
C VAL A 221 -15.11 5.80 -14.48
N ILE A 222 -16.28 6.33 -14.87
CA ILE A 222 -17.20 5.68 -15.83
C ILE A 222 -16.50 5.44 -17.17
N GLY A 223 -15.85 6.46 -17.74
CA GLY A 223 -15.20 6.36 -19.04
C GLY A 223 -14.07 5.31 -19.07
N ASN A 224 -13.27 5.22 -18.00
CA ASN A 224 -12.21 4.20 -17.91
C ASN A 224 -12.76 2.80 -17.65
N ARG A 225 -13.82 2.68 -16.83
CA ARG A 225 -14.52 1.40 -16.65
C ARG A 225 -15.06 0.88 -17.99
N ASP A 226 -15.70 1.74 -18.77
CA ASP A 226 -16.19 1.38 -20.09
C ASP A 226 -15.06 1.04 -21.07
N SER A 227 -13.92 1.71 -20.97
CA SER A 227 -12.73 1.34 -21.75
C SER A 227 -12.31 -0.12 -21.47
N LEU A 228 -12.27 -0.54 -20.21
CA LEU A 228 -11.94 -1.93 -19.86
C LEU A 228 -13.03 -2.91 -20.31
N ARG A 229 -14.30 -2.51 -20.27
CA ARG A 229 -15.40 -3.33 -20.87
C ARG A 229 -15.24 -3.53 -22.36
N HIS A 230 -14.74 -2.53 -23.08
CA HIS A 230 -14.47 -2.65 -24.51
C HIS A 230 -13.36 -3.67 -24.83
N ASP A 231 -12.39 -3.88 -23.94
CA ASP A 231 -11.38 -4.91 -24.13
C ASP A 231 -11.99 -6.33 -24.11
N PHE A 232 -13.01 -6.57 -23.27
CA PHE A 232 -13.78 -7.82 -23.34
C PHE A 232 -14.48 -7.98 -24.68
N TYR A 233 -15.14 -6.93 -25.21
CA TYR A 233 -15.76 -7.00 -26.54
C TYR A 233 -14.73 -7.17 -27.64
N HIS A 234 -13.57 -6.53 -27.55
CA HIS A 234 -12.48 -6.71 -28.49
C HIS A 234 -12.01 -8.17 -28.52
N TYR A 235 -11.81 -8.79 -27.33
CA TYR A 235 -11.49 -10.20 -27.24
C TYR A 235 -12.50 -11.09 -27.96
N PHE A 236 -13.79 -10.90 -27.72
CA PHE A 236 -14.84 -11.71 -28.34
C PHE A 236 -14.94 -11.50 -29.85
N LEU A 237 -14.78 -10.26 -30.30
CA LEU A 237 -14.78 -9.94 -31.74
C LEU A 237 -13.56 -10.52 -32.44
N ASN A 238 -12.37 -10.33 -31.91
CA ASN A 238 -11.14 -10.92 -32.41
C ASN A 238 -11.28 -12.44 -32.56
N LYS A 239 -11.69 -13.13 -31.51
CA LYS A 239 -11.86 -14.59 -31.54
C LYS A 239 -12.86 -15.05 -32.59
N THR A 240 -14.00 -14.39 -32.67
CA THR A 240 -15.10 -14.87 -33.54
C THR A 240 -14.95 -14.44 -34.99
N TYR A 241 -14.50 -13.20 -35.28
CA TYR A 241 -14.45 -12.64 -36.62
C TYR A 241 -13.06 -12.72 -37.26
N ASP A 242 -12.01 -12.43 -36.48
CA ASP A 242 -10.65 -12.40 -37.05
C ASP A 242 -10.01 -13.80 -37.02
N CYS A 243 -10.20 -14.57 -35.93
CA CYS A 243 -9.70 -15.94 -35.82
C CYS A 243 -10.69 -17.00 -36.36
N GLY A 244 -11.98 -16.66 -36.52
CA GLY A 244 -13.02 -17.62 -36.98
C GLY A 244 -13.34 -18.72 -35.95
N GLU A 245 -13.03 -18.50 -34.69
CA GLU A 245 -13.22 -19.49 -33.61
C GLU A 245 -14.53 -19.26 -32.87
N PRO A 246 -15.30 -20.32 -32.56
CA PRO A 246 -16.50 -20.19 -31.75
C PRO A 246 -16.16 -19.91 -30.27
N LEU A 247 -16.97 -19.11 -29.61
CA LEU A 247 -16.86 -18.93 -28.16
C LEU A 247 -17.18 -20.23 -27.41
N THR A 248 -16.38 -20.58 -26.45
CA THR A 248 -16.62 -21.64 -25.50
C THR A 248 -17.84 -21.34 -24.61
N LYS A 249 -18.29 -22.32 -23.82
CA LYS A 249 -19.41 -22.11 -22.89
C LYS A 249 -19.10 -21.06 -21.84
N ASN A 250 -17.88 -21.07 -21.30
CA ASN A 250 -17.43 -20.10 -20.31
C ASN A 250 -17.36 -18.69 -20.90
N GLU A 251 -16.76 -18.54 -22.08
CA GLU A 251 -16.67 -17.24 -22.75
C GLU A 251 -18.04 -16.64 -23.09
N LYS A 252 -19.03 -17.48 -23.44
CA LYS A 252 -20.41 -17.02 -23.61
C LYS A 252 -21.02 -16.51 -22.30
N GLN A 253 -20.68 -17.14 -21.18
CA GLN A 253 -21.13 -16.67 -19.86
C GLN A 253 -20.50 -15.32 -19.52
N ILE A 254 -19.19 -15.17 -19.75
CA ILE A 254 -18.48 -13.90 -19.56
C ILE A 254 -19.09 -12.80 -20.46
N TYR A 255 -19.31 -13.09 -21.74
CA TYR A 255 -19.95 -12.14 -22.68
C TYR A 255 -21.32 -11.67 -22.18
N GLU A 256 -22.21 -12.59 -21.79
CA GLU A 256 -23.54 -12.24 -21.29
C GLU A 256 -23.50 -11.50 -19.95
N PHE A 257 -22.47 -11.77 -19.14
CA PHE A 257 -22.23 -11.04 -17.89
C PHE A 257 -21.82 -9.58 -18.20
N ILE A 258 -20.75 -9.38 -18.99
CA ILE A 258 -20.22 -8.05 -19.35
C ILE A 258 -21.29 -7.18 -20.07
N LYS A 259 -22.13 -7.81 -20.89
CA LYS A 259 -23.24 -7.13 -21.57
C LYS A 259 -24.29 -6.54 -20.60
N LYS A 260 -24.50 -7.15 -19.45
CA LYS A 260 -25.46 -6.76 -18.43
C LYS A 260 -24.86 -5.95 -17.29
N ASP A 261 -23.54 -5.91 -17.19
CA ASP A 261 -22.82 -5.22 -16.13
C ASP A 261 -22.71 -3.71 -16.48
N GLU A 262 -23.78 -2.95 -16.14
CA GLU A 262 -23.90 -1.51 -16.38
C GLU A 262 -23.31 -0.67 -15.23
#